data_ed85d3986a529df5aaff6004e059b9d5
#
_entry.id   ed85d3986a529df5aaff6004e059b9d5
#
_cell.length_a   1.000
_cell.length_b   1.000
_cell.length_c   1.000
_cell.angle_alpha   90.00
_cell.angle_beta   90.00
_cell.angle_gamma   90.00
#
_symmetry.space_group_name_H-M   'P 1'
#
loop_
_entity.id
_entity.type
_entity.pdbx_description
1 polymer ?
#
loop_
_entity_poly.entity_id
_entity_poly.type
_entity_poly.pdbx_seq_one_letter_code
_entity_poly.pdbx_strand_id
1 'polypeptide(L)'
;IQLLPPFVAVLILMLLLSGVFASRLSGKVVEPLNRLDLEHPDENDAYDEVQPLLSKIGRQSRQIRLQLEAARRQQKEFSIITENMQEGLLVIDRYTMVLSINSSVGKLLKVKETKTGESVYLLNRSEEFRGVVGQVLEGKHENKILRLDGSEIQVIANPVTRENKTEGAVILLVDVTEKVEREQLRREFSANVSHELKTPLTSISGFAEIMQDGFVKDEDVKVFAGRIYKEAQRLIRLVGDVIRISRLDEGGLPYQWEKLDLYSLTHDIFSTLHEAAEKQEVHMYMEGGSTVLDTVPTIMEEVLYNVCDNAVKYNRRGGEVFVRLKDGEDAVRVNVRD
;
A
#
# COMPACT_ATOMS: atom_id res chain seq x y z
N ILE A 1 -31.02 41.61 -94.30
CA ILE A 1 -30.36 40.28 -94.35
C ILE A 1 -28.81 40.36 -94.42
N GLN A 2 -28.25 41.47 -94.96
CA GLN A 2 -26.79 41.63 -95.18
C GLN A 2 -25.93 41.86 -93.91
N LEU A 3 -26.50 42.12 -92.68
CA LEU A 3 -25.81 42.35 -91.46
C LEU A 3 -25.65 41.09 -90.55
N LEU A 4 -26.30 40.02 -90.90
CA LEU A 4 -26.32 38.77 -90.11
C LEU A 4 -24.91 38.04 -90.05
N PRO A 5 -24.21 37.89 -91.20
CA PRO A 5 -22.93 37.19 -91.22
C PRO A 5 -21.83 37.88 -90.38
N PRO A 6 -21.66 39.21 -90.39
CA PRO A 6 -20.67 39.85 -89.56
C PRO A 6 -21.01 39.78 -88.07
N PHE A 7 -22.27 39.80 -87.65
CA PHE A 7 -22.70 39.65 -86.27
C PHE A 7 -22.37 38.24 -85.68
N VAL A 8 -22.67 37.21 -86.51
CA VAL A 8 -22.32 35.79 -86.10
C VAL A 8 -20.82 35.64 -86.03
N ALA A 9 -20.04 36.21 -86.91
CA ALA A 9 -18.58 36.16 -86.88
C ALA A 9 -18.01 36.83 -85.60
N VAL A 10 -18.54 37.96 -85.15
CA VAL A 10 -18.15 38.65 -83.91
C VAL A 10 -18.54 37.83 -82.71
N LEU A 11 -19.71 37.18 -82.70
CA LEU A 11 -20.17 36.35 -81.62
C LEU A 11 -19.26 35.10 -81.42
N ILE A 12 -18.91 34.45 -82.57
CA ILE A 12 -17.94 33.33 -82.53
C ILE A 12 -16.59 33.77 -82.09
N LEU A 13 -16.11 34.92 -82.51
CA LEU A 13 -14.84 35.47 -82.08
C LEU A 13 -14.82 35.76 -80.52
N MET A 14 -15.93 36.37 -80.03
CA MET A 14 -16.12 36.58 -78.61
C MET A 14 -16.09 35.27 -77.77
N LEU A 15 -16.81 34.23 -78.29
CA LEU A 15 -16.80 32.89 -77.60
C LEU A 15 -15.40 32.27 -77.61
N LEU A 16 -14.69 32.35 -78.72
CA LEU A 16 -13.30 31.84 -78.78
C LEU A 16 -12.35 32.61 -77.85
N LEU A 17 -12.46 33.95 -77.84
CA LEU A 17 -11.71 34.76 -76.93
C LEU A 17 -12.00 34.48 -75.43
N SER A 18 -13.30 34.29 -75.07
CA SER A 18 -13.76 33.92 -73.77
C SER A 18 -13.24 32.54 -73.37
N GLY A 19 -13.29 31.55 -74.27
CA GLY A 19 -12.73 30.21 -74.04
C GLY A 19 -11.22 30.22 -73.81
N VAL A 20 -10.48 30.98 -74.64
CA VAL A 20 -9.03 31.13 -74.43
C VAL A 20 -8.72 31.86 -73.13
N PHE A 21 -9.50 32.89 -72.78
CA PHE A 21 -9.33 33.59 -71.49
C PHE A 21 -9.66 32.72 -70.33
N ALA A 22 -10.78 31.97 -70.37
CA ALA A 22 -11.18 31.03 -69.31
C ALA A 22 -10.13 29.92 -69.11
N SER A 23 -9.62 29.33 -70.20
CA SER A 23 -8.55 28.32 -70.14
C SER A 23 -7.28 28.84 -69.57
N ARG A 24 -6.87 30.07 -69.94
CA ARG A 24 -5.65 30.70 -69.32
C ARG A 24 -5.84 31.07 -67.86
N LEU A 25 -7.04 31.52 -67.48
CA LEU A 25 -7.38 31.81 -66.09
C LEU A 25 -7.38 30.53 -65.25
N SER A 26 -7.98 29.49 -65.76
CA SER A 26 -7.99 28.18 -65.09
C SER A 26 -6.58 27.64 -64.88
N GLY A 27 -5.73 27.63 -65.90
CA GLY A 27 -4.37 27.12 -65.79
C GLY A 27 -3.41 27.98 -64.93
N LYS A 28 -3.60 29.32 -64.94
CA LYS A 28 -2.73 30.21 -64.20
C LYS A 28 -3.17 30.48 -62.76
N VAL A 29 -4.47 30.41 -62.43
CA VAL A 29 -5.01 30.79 -61.14
C VAL A 29 -5.58 29.58 -60.39
N VAL A 30 -6.45 28.81 -61.05
CA VAL A 30 -7.19 27.73 -60.36
C VAL A 30 -6.33 26.49 -60.14
N GLU A 31 -5.52 26.10 -61.12
CA GLU A 31 -4.68 24.90 -61.02
C GLU A 31 -3.61 25.00 -59.96
N PRO A 32 -2.84 26.10 -59.82
CA PRO A 32 -1.90 26.28 -58.71
C PRO A 32 -2.58 26.35 -57.33
N LEU A 33 -3.81 26.93 -57.29
CA LEU A 33 -4.57 26.95 -56.02
C LEU A 33 -5.01 25.56 -55.58
N ASN A 34 -5.41 24.69 -56.52
CA ASN A 34 -5.83 23.31 -56.23
C ASN A 34 -4.66 22.39 -55.91
N ARG A 35 -3.42 22.76 -56.23
CA ARG A 35 -2.21 22.00 -55.93
C ARG A 35 -1.55 22.41 -54.62
N LEU A 36 -2.14 23.36 -53.88
CA LEU A 36 -1.59 23.79 -52.58
C LEU A 36 -1.62 22.63 -51.60
N ASP A 37 -0.44 22.31 -51.03
CA ASP A 37 -0.31 21.41 -49.93
C ASP A 37 -0.58 22.17 -48.63
N LEU A 38 -1.74 21.90 -48.03
CA LEU A 38 -2.16 22.49 -46.75
C LEU A 38 -1.49 21.84 -45.55
N GLU A 39 -0.87 20.66 -45.73
CA GLU A 39 -0.11 20.00 -44.69
C GLU A 39 1.28 20.60 -44.54
N HIS A 40 1.87 21.07 -45.68
CA HIS A 40 3.16 21.73 -45.71
C HIS A 40 3.06 23.16 -46.31
N PRO A 41 2.39 24.09 -45.62
CA PRO A 41 2.04 25.39 -46.16
C PRO A 41 3.28 26.25 -46.50
N ASP A 42 4.42 26.02 -45.83
CA ASP A 42 5.66 26.75 -46.05
C ASP A 42 6.43 26.30 -47.30
N GLU A 43 6.07 25.18 -47.93
CA GLU A 43 6.73 24.59 -49.11
C GLU A 43 6.00 24.93 -50.42
N ASN A 44 4.86 25.66 -50.33
CA ASN A 44 4.08 26.03 -51.50
C ASN A 44 4.67 27.24 -52.22
N ASP A 45 4.93 27.08 -53.50
CA ASP A 45 5.30 28.17 -54.40
C ASP A 45 4.01 28.84 -54.93
N ALA A 46 3.44 29.76 -54.14
CA ALA A 46 2.14 30.38 -54.39
C ALA A 46 2.29 31.88 -54.66
N TYR A 47 1.29 32.48 -55.31
CA TYR A 47 1.21 33.90 -55.59
C TYR A 47 1.27 34.72 -54.29
N ASP A 48 1.87 35.93 -54.37
CA ASP A 48 2.05 36.84 -53.24
C ASP A 48 0.74 37.15 -52.49
N GLU A 49 -0.41 37.16 -53.21
CA GLU A 49 -1.72 37.40 -52.61
C GLU A 49 -2.21 36.27 -51.72
N VAL A 50 -1.73 35.03 -51.94
CA VAL A 50 -2.10 33.84 -51.15
C VAL A 50 -1.13 33.57 -50.00
N GLN A 51 0.08 34.09 -50.08
CA GLN A 51 1.12 33.94 -49.07
C GLN A 51 0.65 34.31 -47.63
N PRO A 52 -0.06 35.42 -47.38
CA PRO A 52 -0.55 35.76 -46.04
C PRO A 52 -1.53 34.71 -45.48
N LEU A 53 -2.37 34.07 -46.35
CA LEU A 53 -3.28 33.01 -45.93
C LEU A 53 -2.53 31.74 -45.58
N LEU A 54 -1.60 31.29 -46.42
CA LEU A 54 -0.74 30.13 -46.15
C LEU A 54 0.06 30.30 -44.85
N SER A 55 0.64 31.48 -44.62
CA SER A 55 1.36 31.81 -43.40
C SER A 55 0.44 31.74 -42.13
N LYS A 56 -0.83 32.12 -42.26
CA LYS A 56 -1.83 32.01 -41.20
C LYS A 56 -2.18 30.57 -40.93
N ILE A 57 -2.41 29.77 -41.99
CA ILE A 57 -2.69 28.32 -41.88
C ILE A 57 -1.49 27.59 -41.24
N GLY A 58 -0.28 27.88 -41.71
CA GLY A 58 0.95 27.31 -41.14
C GLY A 58 1.11 27.59 -39.64
N ARG A 59 0.84 28.85 -39.22
CA ARG A 59 0.84 29.20 -37.80
C ARG A 59 -0.20 28.47 -37.01
N GLN A 60 -1.44 28.34 -37.52
CA GLN A 60 -2.50 27.60 -36.84
C GLN A 60 -2.20 26.10 -36.76
N SER A 61 -1.73 25.48 -37.83
CA SER A 61 -1.32 24.07 -37.84
C SER A 61 -0.19 23.79 -36.86
N ARG A 62 0.80 24.67 -36.80
CA ARG A 62 1.89 24.56 -35.81
C ARG A 62 1.38 24.72 -34.37
N GLN A 63 0.47 25.65 -34.12
CA GLN A 63 -0.15 25.83 -32.81
C GLN A 63 -0.96 24.60 -32.38
N ILE A 64 -1.77 24.03 -33.25
CA ILE A 64 -2.56 22.82 -32.99
C ILE A 64 -1.63 21.64 -32.72
N ARG A 65 -0.56 21.46 -33.49
CA ARG A 65 0.44 20.42 -33.29
C ARG A 65 1.10 20.54 -31.91
N LEU A 66 1.54 21.73 -31.53
CA LEU A 66 2.13 21.99 -30.22
C LEU A 66 1.14 21.71 -29.08
N GLN A 67 -0.12 22.08 -29.22
CA GLN A 67 -1.17 21.77 -28.23
C GLN A 67 -1.43 20.27 -28.13
N LEU A 68 -1.46 19.56 -29.25
CA LEU A 68 -1.65 18.11 -29.29
C LEU A 68 -0.46 17.37 -28.65
N GLU A 69 0.76 17.81 -28.95
CA GLU A 69 1.98 17.25 -28.33
C GLU A 69 2.01 17.50 -26.84
N ALA A 70 1.65 18.70 -26.37
CA ALA A 70 1.55 19.01 -24.95
C ALA A 70 0.48 18.15 -24.25
N ALA A 71 -0.70 18.00 -24.85
CA ALA A 71 -1.78 17.15 -24.32
C ALA A 71 -1.35 15.67 -24.24
N ARG A 72 -0.70 15.15 -25.29
CA ARG A 72 -0.15 13.78 -25.31
C ARG A 72 0.92 13.57 -24.26
N ARG A 73 1.80 14.55 -24.04
CA ARG A 73 2.84 14.50 -23.01
C ARG A 73 2.18 14.43 -21.64
N GLN A 74 1.23 15.30 -21.35
CA GLN A 74 0.51 15.33 -20.08
C GLN A 74 -0.25 14.02 -19.80
N GLN A 75 -0.89 13.47 -20.83
CA GLN A 75 -1.56 12.17 -20.72
C GLN A 75 -0.56 11.03 -20.42
N LYS A 76 0.60 11.04 -21.08
CA LYS A 76 1.66 10.05 -20.85
C LYS A 76 2.25 10.16 -19.43
N GLU A 77 2.50 11.38 -18.97
CA GLU A 77 2.98 11.64 -17.61
C GLU A 77 1.98 11.14 -16.57
N PHE A 78 0.70 11.44 -16.74
CA PHE A 78 -0.37 10.93 -15.86
C PHE A 78 -0.40 9.40 -15.85
N SER A 79 -0.34 8.76 -17.02
CA SER A 79 -0.31 7.29 -17.14
C SER A 79 0.90 6.68 -16.43
N ILE A 80 2.10 7.28 -16.59
CA ILE A 80 3.31 6.79 -15.91
C ILE A 80 3.16 6.88 -14.38
N ILE A 81 2.62 7.99 -13.87
CA ILE A 81 2.41 8.15 -12.43
C ILE A 81 1.44 7.08 -11.91
N THR A 82 0.27 6.96 -12.54
CA THR A 82 -0.76 6.03 -12.09
C THR A 82 -0.34 4.56 -12.19
N GLU A 83 0.41 4.18 -13.23
CA GLU A 83 0.90 2.81 -13.39
C GLU A 83 1.99 2.42 -12.39
N ASN A 84 2.74 3.38 -11.84
CA ASN A 84 3.78 3.12 -10.84
C ASN A 84 3.28 3.28 -9.40
N MET A 85 2.02 3.63 -9.17
CA MET A 85 1.42 3.64 -7.84
C MET A 85 1.25 2.23 -7.30
N GLN A 86 1.43 2.06 -5.99
CA GLN A 86 1.10 0.79 -5.31
C GLN A 86 -0.41 0.66 -5.11
N GLU A 87 -1.09 1.78 -4.95
CA GLU A 87 -2.53 1.86 -4.80
C GLU A 87 -3.23 1.58 -6.14
N GLY A 88 -4.33 0.88 -6.08
CA GLY A 88 -5.21 0.69 -7.23
C GLY A 88 -6.04 1.93 -7.51
N LEU A 89 -5.92 2.50 -8.71
CA LEU A 89 -6.76 3.61 -9.17
C LEU A 89 -7.74 3.11 -10.23
N LEU A 90 -9.02 3.33 -9.98
CA LEU A 90 -10.12 2.94 -10.85
C LEU A 90 -11.08 4.11 -11.03
N VAL A 91 -11.38 4.46 -12.27
CA VAL A 91 -12.37 5.49 -12.63
C VAL A 91 -13.49 4.83 -13.41
N ILE A 92 -14.72 5.07 -12.99
CA ILE A 92 -15.92 4.53 -13.64
C ILE A 92 -16.88 5.65 -14.05
N ASP A 93 -17.68 5.38 -15.08
CA ASP A 93 -18.80 6.25 -15.45
C ASP A 93 -20.08 5.93 -14.63
N ARG A 94 -21.14 6.68 -14.87
CA ARG A 94 -22.44 6.47 -14.23
C ARG A 94 -23.11 5.13 -14.59
N TYR A 95 -22.67 4.46 -15.64
CA TYR A 95 -23.17 3.15 -16.09
C TYR A 95 -22.30 2.00 -15.58
N THR A 96 -21.39 2.28 -14.62
CA THR A 96 -20.45 1.31 -14.05
C THR A 96 -19.36 0.81 -15.00
N MET A 97 -19.17 1.49 -16.16
CA MET A 97 -18.13 1.13 -17.10
C MET A 97 -16.78 1.72 -16.69
N VAL A 98 -15.73 0.94 -16.79
CA VAL A 98 -14.37 1.36 -16.44
C VAL A 98 -13.84 2.32 -17.49
N LEU A 99 -13.58 3.57 -17.09
CA LEU A 99 -12.98 4.62 -17.92
C LEU A 99 -11.45 4.60 -17.83
N SER A 100 -10.91 4.35 -16.65
CA SER A 100 -9.47 4.29 -16.41
C SER A 100 -9.17 3.31 -15.28
N ILE A 101 -8.08 2.58 -15.41
CA ILE A 101 -7.64 1.59 -14.43
C ILE A 101 -6.12 1.45 -14.54
N ASN A 102 -5.43 1.37 -13.39
CA ASN A 102 -4.01 1.07 -13.35
C ASN A 102 -3.75 -0.42 -13.06
N SER A 103 -2.52 -0.85 -13.29
CA SER A 103 -2.11 -2.26 -13.11
C SER A 103 -2.25 -2.77 -11.66
N SER A 104 -2.17 -1.87 -10.68
CA SER A 104 -2.29 -2.22 -9.24
C SER A 104 -3.69 -2.70 -8.86
N VAL A 105 -4.75 -2.24 -9.53
CA VAL A 105 -6.12 -2.76 -9.30
C VAL A 105 -6.17 -4.27 -9.57
N GLY A 106 -5.56 -4.73 -10.68
CA GLY A 106 -5.52 -6.15 -11.01
C GLY A 106 -4.79 -6.99 -9.96
N LYS A 107 -3.68 -6.46 -9.41
CA LYS A 107 -2.92 -7.11 -8.35
C LYS A 107 -3.70 -7.20 -7.05
N LEU A 108 -4.31 -6.08 -6.61
CA LEU A 108 -5.06 -5.97 -5.36
C LEU A 108 -6.35 -6.80 -5.38
N LEU A 109 -7.08 -6.79 -6.49
CA LEU A 109 -8.31 -7.57 -6.66
C LEU A 109 -8.06 -9.00 -7.20
N LYS A 110 -6.79 -9.37 -7.44
CA LYS A 110 -6.37 -10.69 -7.97
C LYS A 110 -7.06 -11.06 -9.29
N VAL A 111 -7.28 -10.07 -10.15
CA VAL A 111 -7.90 -10.25 -11.47
C VAL A 111 -6.83 -10.30 -12.55
N LYS A 112 -6.89 -11.33 -13.42
CA LYS A 112 -5.86 -11.57 -14.45
C LYS A 112 -5.86 -10.53 -15.58
N GLU A 113 -7.03 -10.05 -15.96
CA GLU A 113 -7.17 -9.04 -17.01
C GLU A 113 -8.09 -7.92 -16.54
N THR A 114 -7.67 -6.70 -16.73
CA THR A 114 -8.43 -5.48 -16.46
C THR A 114 -8.46 -4.63 -17.72
N LYS A 115 -9.67 -4.39 -18.27
CA LYS A 115 -9.83 -3.63 -19.52
C LYS A 115 -10.75 -2.43 -19.32
N THR A 116 -10.38 -1.32 -19.93
CA THR A 116 -11.27 -0.17 -20.06
C THR A 116 -12.47 -0.52 -20.96
N GLY A 117 -13.65 0.02 -20.65
CA GLY A 117 -14.88 -0.25 -21.39
C GLY A 117 -15.64 -1.50 -20.93
N GLU A 118 -15.19 -2.20 -19.89
CA GLU A 118 -15.90 -3.30 -19.24
C GLU A 118 -16.60 -2.83 -17.96
N SER A 119 -17.59 -3.59 -17.49
CA SER A 119 -18.26 -3.28 -16.22
C SER A 119 -17.34 -3.54 -15.03
N VAL A 120 -17.31 -2.59 -14.09
CA VAL A 120 -16.54 -2.68 -12.83
C VAL A 120 -16.88 -3.95 -12.02
N TYR A 121 -18.08 -4.48 -12.16
CA TYR A 121 -18.50 -5.70 -11.46
C TYR A 121 -17.83 -6.98 -11.97
N LEU A 122 -17.10 -6.93 -13.08
CA LEU A 122 -16.24 -8.03 -13.52
C LEU A 122 -14.96 -8.12 -12.69
N LEU A 123 -14.52 -7.00 -12.09
CA LEU A 123 -13.33 -6.95 -11.26
C LEU A 123 -13.58 -7.55 -9.87
N ASN A 124 -14.75 -7.28 -9.29
CA ASN A 124 -15.15 -7.87 -8.02
C ASN A 124 -16.68 -7.98 -7.95
N ARG A 125 -17.15 -9.19 -7.64
CA ARG A 125 -18.58 -9.53 -7.59
C ARG A 125 -19.14 -9.58 -6.17
N SER A 126 -18.32 -9.27 -5.13
CA SER A 126 -18.79 -9.28 -3.75
C SER A 126 -19.92 -8.28 -3.54
N GLU A 127 -20.80 -8.59 -2.62
CA GLU A 127 -21.93 -7.73 -2.28
C GLU A 127 -21.44 -6.40 -1.68
N GLU A 128 -20.38 -6.47 -0.89
CA GLU A 128 -19.75 -5.29 -0.27
C GLU A 128 -19.21 -4.32 -1.32
N PHE A 129 -18.48 -4.84 -2.33
CA PHE A 129 -17.95 -3.99 -3.40
C PHE A 129 -19.06 -3.38 -4.25
N ARG A 130 -20.10 -4.16 -4.55
CA ARG A 130 -21.29 -3.66 -5.25
C ARG A 130 -22.00 -2.57 -4.46
N GLY A 131 -22.11 -2.73 -3.14
CA GLY A 131 -22.67 -1.72 -2.25
C GLY A 131 -21.90 -0.41 -2.31
N VAL A 132 -20.56 -0.46 -2.28
CA VAL A 132 -19.69 0.74 -2.41
C VAL A 132 -19.92 1.43 -3.75
N VAL A 133 -19.91 0.67 -4.86
CA VAL A 133 -20.13 1.24 -6.20
C VAL A 133 -21.53 1.84 -6.34
N GLY A 134 -22.57 1.18 -5.79
CA GLY A 134 -23.94 1.71 -5.83
C GLY A 134 -24.06 3.03 -5.06
N GLN A 135 -23.55 3.08 -3.84
CA GLN A 135 -23.66 4.29 -2.99
C GLN A 135 -22.85 5.46 -3.52
N VAL A 136 -21.67 5.22 -4.10
CA VAL A 136 -20.88 6.31 -4.68
C VAL A 136 -21.56 6.89 -5.93
N LEU A 137 -22.24 6.08 -6.74
CA LEU A 137 -22.99 6.57 -7.89
C LEU A 137 -24.28 7.30 -7.50
N GLU A 138 -24.81 7.07 -6.29
CA GLU A 138 -25.86 7.89 -5.68
C GLU A 138 -25.35 9.24 -5.15
N GLY A 139 -24.04 9.51 -5.26
CA GLY A 139 -23.41 10.76 -4.82
C GLY A 139 -22.86 10.75 -3.40
N LYS A 140 -22.77 9.58 -2.75
CA LYS A 140 -22.21 9.44 -1.40
C LYS A 140 -20.72 9.10 -1.48
N HIS A 141 -19.95 9.61 -0.51
CA HIS A 141 -18.57 9.17 -0.30
C HIS A 141 -18.57 7.85 0.47
N GLU A 142 -17.81 6.88 0.01
CA GLU A 142 -17.68 5.58 0.65
C GLU A 142 -16.23 5.29 1.03
N ASN A 143 -16.08 4.68 2.22
CA ASN A 143 -14.78 4.21 2.71
C ASN A 143 -15.01 2.93 3.50
N LYS A 144 -14.67 1.78 2.89
CA LYS A 144 -14.86 0.46 3.47
C LYS A 144 -13.63 -0.40 3.30
N ILE A 145 -13.40 -1.29 4.25
CA ILE A 145 -12.38 -2.32 4.14
C ILE A 145 -13.07 -3.60 3.66
N LEU A 146 -12.57 -4.15 2.56
CA LEU A 146 -12.99 -5.42 2.00
C LEU A 146 -11.94 -6.49 2.33
N ARG A 147 -12.41 -7.64 2.79
CA ARG A 147 -11.55 -8.80 3.00
C ARG A 147 -11.54 -9.67 1.75
N LEU A 148 -10.38 -9.80 1.12
CA LEU A 148 -10.18 -10.52 -0.13
C LEU A 148 -9.03 -11.53 0.02
N ASP A 149 -9.34 -12.82 0.06
CA ASP A 149 -8.34 -13.91 0.08
C ASP A 149 -7.18 -13.69 1.07
N GLY A 150 -7.51 -13.26 2.29
CA GLY A 150 -6.54 -13.01 3.35
C GLY A 150 -5.87 -11.63 3.33
N SER A 151 -6.23 -10.76 2.38
CA SER A 151 -5.80 -9.36 2.36
C SER A 151 -6.95 -8.44 2.76
N GLU A 152 -6.63 -7.34 3.45
CA GLU A 152 -7.55 -6.28 3.84
C GLU A 152 -7.37 -5.09 2.90
N ILE A 153 -8.32 -4.89 1.98
CA ILE A 153 -8.25 -3.82 0.97
C ILE A 153 -9.21 -2.69 1.35
N GLN A 154 -8.66 -1.53 1.64
CA GLN A 154 -9.46 -0.32 1.86
C GLN A 154 -9.91 0.24 0.52
N VAL A 155 -11.21 0.36 0.33
CA VAL A 155 -11.85 0.94 -0.85
C VAL A 155 -12.36 2.32 -0.49
N ILE A 156 -11.77 3.35 -1.09
CA ILE A 156 -12.16 4.75 -0.93
C ILE A 156 -12.80 5.18 -2.24
N ALA A 157 -14.10 5.42 -2.23
CA ALA A 157 -14.86 5.78 -3.42
C ALA A 157 -15.46 7.18 -3.31
N ASN A 158 -15.13 8.04 -4.27
CA ASN A 158 -15.57 9.42 -4.32
C ASN A 158 -16.38 9.66 -5.60
N PRO A 159 -17.58 10.26 -5.51
CA PRO A 159 -18.38 10.59 -6.68
C PRO A 159 -17.74 11.73 -7.48
N VAL A 160 -17.78 11.61 -8.79
CA VAL A 160 -17.46 12.69 -9.73
C VAL A 160 -18.76 13.36 -10.13
N THR A 161 -18.96 14.60 -9.66
CA THR A 161 -20.19 15.36 -9.90
C THR A 161 -19.96 16.52 -10.85
N ARG A 162 -20.90 16.73 -11.77
CA ARG A 162 -20.96 17.88 -12.65
C ARG A 162 -22.39 18.41 -12.67
N GLU A 163 -22.57 19.71 -12.49
CA GLU A 163 -23.89 20.35 -12.47
C GLU A 163 -24.90 19.65 -11.54
N ASN A 164 -24.44 19.26 -10.35
CA ASN A 164 -25.23 18.55 -9.34
C ASN A 164 -25.70 17.13 -9.74
N LYS A 165 -25.10 16.52 -10.80
CA LYS A 165 -25.37 15.15 -11.20
C LYS A 165 -24.10 14.32 -11.10
N THR A 166 -24.21 13.10 -10.60
CA THR A 166 -23.08 12.15 -10.56
C THR A 166 -22.84 11.63 -11.99
N GLU A 167 -21.66 11.91 -12.53
CA GLU A 167 -21.23 11.43 -13.87
C GLU A 167 -20.41 10.14 -13.79
N GLY A 168 -19.91 9.80 -12.59
CA GLY A 168 -19.11 8.62 -12.37
C GLY A 168 -18.50 8.63 -10.95
N ALA A 169 -17.45 7.83 -10.78
CA ALA A 169 -16.73 7.76 -9.50
C ALA A 169 -15.23 7.51 -9.71
N VAL A 170 -14.44 8.00 -8.77
CA VAL A 170 -13.04 7.62 -8.59
C VAL A 170 -12.96 6.71 -7.39
N ILE A 171 -12.38 5.53 -7.57
CA ILE A 171 -12.23 4.51 -6.55
C ILE A 171 -10.74 4.25 -6.36
N LEU A 172 -10.27 4.40 -5.13
CA LEU A 172 -8.91 4.10 -4.72
C LEU A 172 -8.93 2.81 -3.88
N LEU A 173 -8.04 1.89 -4.20
CA LEU A 173 -7.83 0.63 -3.48
C LEU A 173 -6.47 0.68 -2.80
N VAL A 174 -6.44 0.47 -1.49
CA VAL A 174 -5.22 0.50 -0.69
C VAL A 174 -5.11 -0.80 0.10
N ASP A 175 -3.99 -1.49 0.00
CA ASP A 175 -3.70 -2.62 0.87
C ASP A 175 -3.40 -2.11 2.28
N VAL A 176 -4.24 -2.47 3.23
CA VAL A 176 -4.11 -2.09 4.63
C VAL A 176 -3.91 -3.30 5.55
N THR A 177 -3.58 -4.46 4.97
CA THR A 177 -3.44 -5.72 5.69
C THR A 177 -2.51 -5.58 6.88
N GLU A 178 -1.29 -5.12 6.65
CA GLU A 178 -0.29 -4.93 7.70
C GLU A 178 -0.73 -3.91 8.78
N LYS A 179 -1.45 -2.87 8.37
CA LYS A 179 -1.99 -1.86 9.30
C LYS A 179 -3.08 -2.46 10.19
N VAL A 180 -4.02 -3.21 9.60
CA VAL A 180 -5.12 -3.84 10.33
C VAL A 180 -4.58 -4.90 11.29
N GLU A 181 -3.65 -5.75 10.84
CA GLU A 181 -2.99 -6.75 11.67
C GLU A 181 -2.26 -6.11 12.87
N ARG A 182 -1.49 -5.04 12.64
CA ARG A 182 -0.82 -4.30 13.73
C ARG A 182 -1.81 -3.69 14.71
N GLU A 183 -2.91 -3.11 14.23
CA GLU A 183 -3.95 -2.56 15.11
C GLU A 183 -4.65 -3.67 15.91
N GLN A 184 -4.88 -4.83 15.32
CA GLN A 184 -5.47 -5.97 16.00
C GLN A 184 -4.55 -6.50 17.09
N LEU A 185 -3.28 -6.75 16.78
CA LEU A 185 -2.27 -7.17 17.74
C LEU A 185 -2.16 -6.18 18.92
N ARG A 186 -2.20 -4.89 18.66
CA ARG A 186 -2.18 -3.86 19.69
C ARG A 186 -3.42 -3.91 20.60
N ARG A 187 -4.62 -4.17 20.01
CA ARG A 187 -5.86 -4.31 20.81
C ARG A 187 -5.82 -5.58 21.66
N GLU A 188 -5.39 -6.70 21.10
CA GLU A 188 -5.22 -7.97 21.82
C GLU A 188 -4.20 -7.83 22.93
N PHE A 189 -3.05 -7.21 22.67
CA PHE A 189 -2.06 -6.91 23.69
C PHE A 189 -2.64 -6.09 24.86
N SER A 190 -3.33 -4.98 24.56
CA SER A 190 -3.94 -4.13 25.59
C SER A 190 -5.01 -4.87 26.40
N ALA A 191 -5.81 -5.71 25.77
CA ALA A 191 -6.82 -6.53 26.44
C ALA A 191 -6.16 -7.57 27.37
N ASN A 192 -5.15 -8.28 26.87
CA ASN A 192 -4.41 -9.30 27.61
C ASN A 192 -3.68 -8.69 28.82
N VAL A 193 -2.98 -7.56 28.64
CA VAL A 193 -2.34 -6.83 29.74
C VAL A 193 -3.35 -6.45 30.81
N SER A 194 -4.51 -5.90 30.41
CA SER A 194 -5.55 -5.51 31.35
C SER A 194 -6.08 -6.71 32.15
N HIS A 195 -6.28 -7.85 31.50
CA HIS A 195 -6.73 -9.06 32.14
C HIS A 195 -5.68 -9.63 33.11
N GLU A 196 -4.41 -9.70 32.69
CA GLU A 196 -3.30 -10.22 33.49
C GLU A 196 -2.96 -9.32 34.69
N LEU A 197 -3.22 -8.00 34.61
CA LEU A 197 -3.10 -7.08 35.75
C LEU A 197 -4.26 -7.22 36.72
N LYS A 198 -5.49 -7.43 36.23
CA LYS A 198 -6.69 -7.50 37.06
C LYS A 198 -6.67 -8.72 38.00
N THR A 199 -6.20 -9.87 37.54
CA THR A 199 -6.20 -11.12 38.29
C THR A 199 -5.40 -11.03 39.61
N PRO A 200 -4.10 -10.67 39.61
CA PRO A 200 -3.32 -10.52 40.85
C PRO A 200 -3.86 -9.40 41.74
N LEU A 201 -4.34 -8.29 41.14
CA LEU A 201 -4.89 -7.18 41.91
C LEU A 201 -6.16 -7.59 42.66
N THR A 202 -7.07 -8.36 42.02
CA THR A 202 -8.27 -8.89 42.64
C THR A 202 -7.90 -9.86 43.78
N SER A 203 -6.87 -10.71 43.60
CA SER A 203 -6.38 -11.63 44.65
C SER A 203 -5.81 -10.90 45.83
N ILE A 204 -4.97 -9.86 45.60
CA ILE A 204 -4.40 -8.99 46.66
C ILE A 204 -5.53 -8.33 47.45
N SER A 205 -6.50 -7.70 46.74
CA SER A 205 -7.63 -7.02 47.36
C SER A 205 -8.47 -8.00 48.18
N GLY A 206 -8.81 -9.17 47.64
CA GLY A 206 -9.60 -10.17 48.36
C GLY A 206 -8.89 -10.74 49.62
N PHE A 207 -7.58 -11.03 49.56
CA PHE A 207 -6.83 -11.45 50.71
C PHE A 207 -6.73 -10.35 51.77
N ALA A 208 -6.53 -9.10 51.35
CA ALA A 208 -6.48 -7.95 52.26
C ALA A 208 -7.83 -7.69 52.95
N GLU A 209 -8.96 -7.80 52.20
CA GLU A 209 -10.33 -7.65 52.71
C GLU A 209 -10.65 -8.71 53.77
N ILE A 210 -10.37 -9.98 53.49
CA ILE A 210 -10.59 -11.09 54.44
C ILE A 210 -9.76 -10.90 55.73
N MET A 211 -8.53 -10.37 55.61
CA MET A 211 -7.68 -10.04 56.75
C MET A 211 -8.24 -8.84 57.56
N GLN A 212 -8.72 -7.81 56.88
CA GLN A 212 -9.30 -6.61 57.46
C GLN A 212 -10.59 -6.91 58.22
N ASP A 213 -11.42 -7.78 57.73
CA ASP A 213 -12.70 -8.16 58.32
C ASP A 213 -12.54 -9.17 59.48
N GLY A 214 -11.31 -9.57 59.82
CA GLY A 214 -11.02 -10.46 60.95
C GLY A 214 -11.42 -11.92 60.70
N PHE A 215 -11.62 -12.34 59.46
CA PHE A 215 -11.94 -13.72 59.11
C PHE A 215 -10.69 -14.63 59.08
N VAL A 216 -9.49 -14.07 59.25
CA VAL A 216 -8.23 -14.82 59.28
C VAL A 216 -7.81 -15.03 60.71
N LYS A 217 -7.50 -16.27 61.11
CA LYS A 217 -6.92 -16.57 62.40
C LYS A 217 -5.51 -16.03 62.53
N ASP A 218 -5.08 -15.65 63.75
CA ASP A 218 -3.77 -15.06 63.98
C ASP A 218 -2.60 -15.95 63.46
N GLU A 219 -2.73 -17.26 63.52
CA GLU A 219 -1.78 -18.22 62.99
C GLU A 219 -1.66 -18.21 61.44
N ASP A 220 -2.72 -17.81 60.72
CA ASP A 220 -2.80 -17.78 59.26
C ASP A 220 -2.42 -16.41 58.68
N VAL A 221 -2.35 -15.34 59.46
CA VAL A 221 -2.05 -13.97 58.99
C VAL A 221 -0.75 -13.93 58.19
N LYS A 222 0.30 -14.64 58.63
CA LYS A 222 1.58 -14.72 57.93
C LYS A 222 1.47 -15.40 56.56
N VAL A 223 0.59 -16.39 56.43
CA VAL A 223 0.35 -17.11 55.18
C VAL A 223 -0.38 -16.19 54.14
N PHE A 224 -1.40 -15.47 54.61
CA PHE A 224 -2.15 -14.52 53.74
C PHE A 224 -1.25 -13.34 53.35
N ALA A 225 -0.49 -12.77 54.25
CA ALA A 225 0.50 -11.75 53.93
C ALA A 225 1.53 -12.22 52.89
N GLY A 226 1.99 -13.47 53.01
CA GLY A 226 2.89 -14.10 52.03
C GLY A 226 2.24 -14.26 50.64
N ARG A 227 0.94 -14.57 50.57
CA ARG A 227 0.19 -14.64 49.32
C ARG A 227 0.07 -13.25 48.67
N ILE A 228 -0.28 -12.23 49.47
CA ILE A 228 -0.36 -10.83 48.96
C ILE A 228 0.99 -10.41 48.40
N TYR A 229 2.10 -10.67 49.15
CA TYR A 229 3.46 -10.34 48.71
C TYR A 229 3.80 -11.02 47.38
N LYS A 230 3.47 -12.31 47.22
CA LYS A 230 3.75 -13.09 46.02
C LYS A 230 3.00 -12.51 44.78
N GLU A 231 1.72 -12.16 44.94
CA GLU A 231 0.95 -11.55 43.87
C GLU A 231 1.42 -10.12 43.53
N ALA A 232 1.84 -9.34 44.55
CA ALA A 232 2.43 -8.03 44.30
C ALA A 232 3.75 -8.11 43.51
N GLN A 233 4.63 -9.08 43.87
CA GLN A 233 5.86 -9.32 43.11
C GLN A 233 5.58 -9.78 41.65
N ARG A 234 4.55 -10.58 41.44
CA ARG A 234 4.09 -10.96 40.10
C ARG A 234 3.65 -9.74 39.31
N LEU A 235 2.88 -8.83 39.93
CA LEU A 235 2.38 -7.59 39.30
C LEU A 235 3.54 -6.67 38.90
N ILE A 236 4.53 -6.49 39.80
CA ILE A 236 5.72 -5.66 39.52
C ILE A 236 6.48 -6.19 38.31
N ARG A 237 6.69 -7.50 38.20
CA ARG A 237 7.32 -8.09 37.01
C ARG A 237 6.51 -7.84 35.74
N LEU A 238 5.21 -8.07 35.78
CA LEU A 238 4.34 -7.86 34.60
C LEU A 238 4.37 -6.40 34.13
N VAL A 239 4.31 -5.43 35.04
CA VAL A 239 4.44 -4.01 34.72
C VAL A 239 5.81 -3.72 34.09
N GLY A 240 6.88 -4.30 34.64
CA GLY A 240 8.22 -4.20 34.07
C GLY A 240 8.29 -4.70 32.63
N ASP A 241 7.67 -5.84 32.32
CA ASP A 241 7.63 -6.43 30.99
C ASP A 241 6.84 -5.55 30.00
N VAL A 242 5.69 -5.00 30.43
CA VAL A 242 4.89 -4.06 29.61
C VAL A 242 5.69 -2.80 29.27
N ILE A 243 6.39 -2.21 30.24
CA ILE A 243 7.24 -1.03 30.02
C ILE A 243 8.37 -1.34 29.03
N ARG A 244 8.98 -2.52 29.14
CA ARG A 244 10.03 -2.95 28.20
C ARG A 244 9.52 -3.08 26.77
N ILE A 245 8.37 -3.75 26.57
CA ILE A 245 7.74 -3.87 25.26
C ILE A 245 7.42 -2.50 24.67
N SER A 246 6.83 -1.59 25.47
CA SER A 246 6.52 -0.23 25.02
C SER A 246 7.77 0.54 24.56
N ARG A 247 8.89 0.39 25.26
CA ARG A 247 10.16 1.03 24.88
C ARG A 247 10.77 0.45 23.60
N LEU A 248 10.59 -0.85 23.36
CA LEU A 248 11.02 -1.50 22.11
C LEU A 248 10.22 -0.99 20.92
N ASP A 249 8.90 -0.81 21.08
CA ASP A 249 8.02 -0.30 20.02
C ASP A 249 8.30 1.16 19.65
N GLU A 250 8.71 1.99 20.61
CA GLU A 250 9.03 3.41 20.38
C GLU A 250 10.38 3.64 19.68
N GLY A 251 11.22 2.61 19.54
CA GLY A 251 12.51 2.71 18.84
C GLY A 251 13.52 3.69 19.48
N GLY A 252 13.26 4.14 20.71
CA GLY A 252 13.92 5.29 21.33
C GLY A 252 15.15 5.00 22.19
N LEU A 253 15.58 3.76 22.32
CA LEU A 253 16.79 3.46 23.09
C LEU A 253 18.02 3.47 22.17
N PRO A 254 19.08 4.19 22.54
CA PRO A 254 20.37 4.06 21.87
C PRO A 254 20.94 2.67 22.22
N TYR A 255 20.60 1.69 21.38
CA TYR A 255 21.18 0.36 21.52
C TYR A 255 22.65 0.41 21.16
N GLN A 256 23.52 -0.02 22.08
CA GLN A 256 24.93 -0.21 21.80
C GLN A 256 25.13 -1.61 21.22
N TRP A 257 25.60 -1.65 19.98
CA TRP A 257 25.99 -2.87 19.32
C TRP A 257 27.40 -3.26 19.72
N GLU A 258 27.57 -4.49 20.19
CA GLU A 258 28.85 -5.02 20.67
C GLU A 258 29.05 -6.43 20.13
N LYS A 259 30.31 -6.83 20.05
CA LYS A 259 30.65 -8.23 19.75
C LYS A 259 30.41 -9.08 21.00
N LEU A 260 29.48 -10.01 20.87
CA LEU A 260 29.05 -10.89 21.94
C LEU A 260 29.28 -12.35 21.56
N ASP A 261 29.93 -13.10 22.43
CA ASP A 261 30.05 -14.55 22.32
C ASP A 261 28.83 -15.25 22.92
N LEU A 262 27.98 -15.81 22.07
CA LEU A 262 26.76 -16.50 22.49
C LEU A 262 27.01 -17.75 23.31
N TYR A 263 28.17 -18.39 23.15
CA TYR A 263 28.53 -19.55 23.95
C TYR A 263 28.73 -19.15 25.42
N SER A 264 29.53 -18.12 25.68
CA SER A 264 29.75 -17.59 27.02
C SER A 264 28.47 -17.10 27.66
N LEU A 265 27.65 -16.33 26.89
CA LEU A 265 26.37 -15.85 27.39
C LEU A 265 25.41 -16.99 27.75
N THR A 266 25.31 -18.02 26.92
CA THR A 266 24.46 -19.20 27.21
C THR A 266 24.93 -19.95 28.44
N HIS A 267 26.25 -20.06 28.65
CA HIS A 267 26.83 -20.68 29.84
C HIS A 267 26.47 -19.90 31.11
N ASP A 268 26.51 -18.58 31.07
CA ASP A 268 26.15 -17.72 32.22
C ASP A 268 24.65 -17.84 32.56
N ILE A 269 23.81 -17.91 31.54
CA ILE A 269 22.37 -18.17 31.67
C ILE A 269 22.11 -19.54 32.29
N PHE A 270 22.84 -20.58 31.90
CA PHE A 270 22.74 -21.91 32.51
C PHE A 270 23.10 -21.89 33.96
N SER A 271 24.14 -21.15 34.33
CA SER A 271 24.55 -20.98 35.72
C SER A 271 23.46 -20.30 36.56
N THR A 272 22.77 -19.31 35.96
CA THR A 272 21.66 -18.61 36.61
C THR A 272 20.42 -19.49 36.77
N LEU A 273 20.13 -20.34 35.81
CA LEU A 273 18.95 -21.23 35.79
C LEU A 273 19.19 -22.54 36.54
N HIS A 274 20.40 -22.83 37.00
CA HIS A 274 20.79 -24.09 37.59
C HIS A 274 19.90 -24.50 38.81
N GLU A 275 19.67 -23.57 39.74
CA GLU A 275 18.82 -23.83 40.92
C GLU A 275 17.35 -24.10 40.53
N ALA A 276 16.85 -23.42 39.52
CA ALA A 276 15.48 -23.63 39.00
C ALA A 276 15.36 -24.99 38.31
N ALA A 277 16.37 -25.36 37.52
CA ALA A 277 16.45 -26.64 36.84
C ALA A 277 16.55 -27.82 37.82
N GLU A 278 17.39 -27.70 38.89
CA GLU A 278 17.51 -28.72 39.95
C GLU A 278 16.17 -28.92 40.68
N LYS A 279 15.46 -27.85 41.04
CA LYS A 279 14.12 -27.95 41.65
C LYS A 279 13.09 -28.68 40.80
N GLN A 280 13.22 -28.58 39.47
CA GLN A 280 12.38 -29.25 38.49
C GLN A 280 12.91 -30.62 38.05
N GLU A 281 14.12 -31.02 38.55
CA GLU A 281 14.83 -32.25 38.13
C GLU A 281 15.11 -32.25 36.59
N VAL A 282 15.39 -31.08 36.00
CA VAL A 282 15.66 -30.89 34.58
C VAL A 282 17.17 -30.81 34.31
N HIS A 283 17.64 -31.58 33.37
CA HIS A 283 19.03 -31.57 32.94
C HIS A 283 19.26 -30.65 31.74
N MET A 284 20.23 -29.74 31.85
CA MET A 284 20.53 -28.78 30.78
C MET A 284 21.83 -29.16 30.07
N TYR A 285 21.80 -29.20 28.75
CA TYR A 285 22.95 -29.55 27.90
C TYR A 285 23.20 -28.45 26.89
N MET A 286 24.45 -28.11 26.65
CA MET A 286 24.86 -27.15 25.64
C MET A 286 25.80 -27.80 24.63
N GLU A 287 25.56 -27.56 23.35
CA GLU A 287 26.34 -28.06 22.24
C GLU A 287 26.72 -26.92 21.30
N GLY A 288 27.97 -26.83 20.89
CA GLY A 288 28.50 -25.80 19.99
C GLY A 288 29.84 -25.29 20.49
N GLY A 289 30.35 -24.25 19.87
CA GLY A 289 31.57 -23.55 20.20
C GLY A 289 31.37 -22.05 20.32
N SER A 290 32.45 -21.32 20.60
CA SER A 290 32.43 -19.85 20.62
C SER A 290 31.89 -19.33 19.30
N THR A 291 30.83 -18.54 19.38
CA THR A 291 30.09 -17.97 18.25
C THR A 291 29.86 -16.50 18.53
N VAL A 292 30.65 -15.66 17.87
CA VAL A 292 30.64 -14.20 18.09
C VAL A 292 29.81 -13.53 17.01
N LEU A 293 28.86 -12.69 17.43
CA LEU A 293 28.10 -11.83 16.53
C LEU A 293 28.01 -10.41 17.06
N ASP A 294 27.79 -9.46 16.15
CA ASP A 294 27.46 -8.09 16.51
C ASP A 294 25.98 -8.02 16.90
N THR A 295 25.70 -7.66 18.15
CA THR A 295 24.33 -7.59 18.68
C THR A 295 24.26 -6.61 19.86
N VAL A 296 23.06 -6.40 20.37
CA VAL A 296 22.82 -5.67 21.63
C VAL A 296 22.83 -6.67 22.78
N PRO A 297 23.87 -6.68 23.65
CA PRO A 297 24.06 -7.73 24.67
C PRO A 297 22.86 -7.91 25.59
N THR A 298 22.30 -6.81 26.08
CA THR A 298 21.13 -6.83 27.00
C THR A 298 19.88 -7.46 26.39
N ILE A 299 19.62 -7.22 25.09
CA ILE A 299 18.48 -7.83 24.39
C ILE A 299 18.75 -9.32 24.16
N MET A 300 19.96 -9.67 23.74
CA MET A 300 20.30 -11.06 23.47
C MET A 300 20.27 -11.91 24.73
N GLU A 301 20.78 -11.37 25.85
CA GLU A 301 20.70 -12.01 27.19
C GLU A 301 19.23 -12.25 27.56
N GLU A 302 18.38 -11.26 27.45
CA GLU A 302 16.93 -11.37 27.74
C GLU A 302 16.23 -12.41 26.89
N VAL A 303 16.51 -12.42 25.57
CA VAL A 303 15.94 -13.41 24.64
C VAL A 303 16.34 -14.83 25.02
N LEU A 304 17.64 -15.07 25.21
CA LEU A 304 18.16 -16.40 25.54
C LEU A 304 17.69 -16.85 26.94
N TYR A 305 17.71 -15.94 27.91
CA TYR A 305 17.23 -16.24 29.27
C TYR A 305 15.75 -16.65 29.22
N ASN A 306 14.88 -15.86 28.59
CA ASN A 306 13.43 -16.15 28.50
C ASN A 306 13.13 -17.48 27.81
N VAL A 307 13.84 -17.82 26.72
CA VAL A 307 13.65 -19.09 26.04
C VAL A 307 14.12 -20.26 26.86
N CYS A 308 15.29 -20.15 27.52
CA CYS A 308 15.84 -21.21 28.42
C CYS A 308 15.01 -21.38 29.69
N ASP A 309 14.57 -20.28 30.33
CA ASP A 309 13.70 -20.31 31.51
C ASP A 309 12.37 -21.00 31.20
N ASN A 310 11.76 -20.67 30.07
CA ASN A 310 10.55 -21.34 29.58
C ASN A 310 10.77 -22.84 29.34
N ALA A 311 11.89 -23.21 28.73
CA ALA A 311 12.24 -24.60 28.46
C ALA A 311 12.44 -25.39 29.76
N VAL A 312 12.98 -24.78 30.81
CA VAL A 312 13.09 -25.38 32.15
C VAL A 312 11.74 -25.44 32.87
N LYS A 313 11.00 -24.34 32.89
CA LYS A 313 9.76 -24.16 33.65
C LYS A 313 8.60 -25.02 33.15
N TYR A 314 8.49 -25.19 31.85
CA TYR A 314 7.41 -25.99 31.24
C TYR A 314 7.79 -27.42 30.88
N ASN A 315 9.03 -27.81 31.22
CA ASN A 315 9.49 -29.18 31.07
C ASN A 315 8.81 -30.13 32.05
N ARG A 316 8.82 -31.42 31.74
CA ARG A 316 8.45 -32.50 32.68
C ARG A 316 9.56 -32.74 33.67
N ARG A 317 9.21 -33.24 34.86
CA ARG A 317 10.23 -33.71 35.85
C ARG A 317 11.11 -34.81 35.25
N GLY A 318 12.42 -34.69 35.46
CA GLY A 318 13.40 -35.59 34.82
C GLY A 318 13.59 -35.38 33.33
N GLY A 319 13.14 -34.23 32.80
CA GLY A 319 13.32 -33.88 31.40
C GLY A 319 14.68 -33.26 31.11
N GLU A 320 14.89 -32.93 29.84
CA GLU A 320 16.17 -32.41 29.36
C GLU A 320 15.94 -31.15 28.52
N VAL A 321 16.85 -30.19 28.61
CA VAL A 321 16.89 -28.98 27.76
C VAL A 321 18.21 -28.99 27.02
N PHE A 322 18.13 -28.93 25.69
CA PHE A 322 19.29 -28.88 24.79
C PHE A 322 19.36 -27.52 24.13
N VAL A 323 20.48 -26.82 24.31
CA VAL A 323 20.80 -25.59 23.59
C VAL A 323 21.92 -25.87 22.59
N ARG A 324 21.67 -25.72 21.31
CA ARG A 324 22.66 -25.92 20.26
C ARG A 324 22.94 -24.61 19.53
N LEU A 325 24.21 -24.23 19.50
CA LEU A 325 24.72 -23.08 18.76
C LEU A 325 25.33 -23.56 17.45
N LYS A 326 24.92 -23.01 16.33
CA LYS A 326 25.51 -23.27 15.00
C LYS A 326 25.86 -21.96 14.34
N ASP A 327 27.11 -21.80 13.99
CA ASP A 327 27.60 -20.75 13.13
C ASP A 327 27.33 -21.11 11.68
N GLY A 328 26.75 -20.21 10.89
CA GLY A 328 26.45 -20.36 9.47
C GLY A 328 27.04 -19.17 8.69
N GLU A 329 27.11 -19.29 7.38
CA GLU A 329 27.74 -18.28 6.51
C GLU A 329 27.09 -16.90 6.64
N ASP A 330 25.75 -16.83 6.76
CA ASP A 330 24.98 -15.56 6.81
C ASP A 330 24.24 -15.34 8.13
N ALA A 331 24.18 -16.33 9.03
CA ALA A 331 23.41 -16.23 10.28
C ALA A 331 23.86 -17.23 11.32
N VAL A 332 23.84 -16.80 12.56
CA VAL A 332 23.99 -17.68 13.74
C VAL A 332 22.63 -18.27 14.09
N ARG A 333 22.57 -19.58 14.28
CA ARG A 333 21.35 -20.27 14.69
C ARG A 333 21.50 -20.82 16.11
N VAL A 334 20.59 -20.36 16.98
CA VAL A 334 20.42 -20.92 18.32
C VAL A 334 19.16 -21.79 18.32
N ASN A 335 19.32 -23.05 18.69
CA ASN A 335 18.21 -24.00 18.78
C ASN A 335 18.07 -24.43 20.23
N VAL A 336 16.94 -24.16 20.83
CA VAL A 336 16.56 -24.61 22.18
C VAL A 336 15.48 -25.66 22.05
N ARG A 337 15.69 -26.83 22.63
CA ARG A 337 14.77 -27.96 22.62
C ARG A 337 14.57 -28.45 24.05
N ASP A 338 13.31 -28.61 24.44
CA ASP A 338 12.81 -29.15 25.69
C ASP A 338 12.05 -30.47 25.50
#